data_17cefc534b034fe271074640f4f5bf36
#
_entry.id   17cefc534b034fe271074640f4f5bf36
#
_cell.length_a   1.000
_cell.length_b   1.000
_cell.length_c   1.000
_cell.angle_alpha   90.00
_cell.angle_beta   90.00
_cell.angle_gamma   90.00
#
_symmetry.space_group_name_H-M   'P 1'
#
loop_
_entity.id
_entity.type
_entity.pdbx_description
1 polymer ?
#
loop_
_entity_poly.entity_id
_entity_poly.type
_entity_poly.pdbx_seq_one_letter_code
_entity_poly.pdbx_strand_id
1 'polypeptide(L)'
;MKRSPMKRKTPMRRGNARAWNSTLNSVSPRQGRKNRKRIPVRDAYTRAHPRCERCGDRMWDVHEPWTRARGGPIDDPRNMMSVCRTCHSYIHQHNEESERNGWLVPAALGQAWLDAGGREPERRAA
;
A
#
# COMPACT_ATOMS: atom_id res chain seq x y z
N MET A 1 29.27 2.73 40.88
CA MET A 1 29.82 3.84 40.06
C MET A 1 28.74 4.85 39.75
N LYS A 2 28.86 6.07 40.24
CA LYS A 2 27.91 7.16 39.89
C LYS A 2 28.27 7.68 38.50
N ARG A 3 27.37 7.52 37.51
CA ARG A 3 27.56 8.10 36.18
C ARG A 3 27.33 9.60 36.27
N SER A 4 28.34 10.39 35.97
CA SER A 4 28.24 11.86 35.86
C SER A 4 27.33 12.20 34.66
N PRO A 5 26.39 13.13 34.80
CA PRO A 5 25.57 13.57 33.67
C PRO A 5 26.45 14.29 32.62
N MET A 6 26.37 13.86 31.37
CA MET A 6 27.07 14.54 30.28
C MET A 6 26.44 15.91 30.05
N LYS A 7 27.20 16.97 30.39
CA LYS A 7 26.82 18.36 30.06
C LYS A 7 27.11 18.61 28.58
N ARG A 8 26.09 18.92 27.78
CA ARG A 8 26.30 19.39 26.40
C ARG A 8 27.05 20.72 26.41
N LYS A 9 28.19 20.77 25.72
CA LYS A 9 29.04 21.98 25.62
C LYS A 9 28.44 23.07 24.73
N THR A 10 27.48 22.74 23.85
CA THR A 10 26.82 23.69 22.97
C THR A 10 25.31 23.44 22.93
N PRO A 11 24.48 24.49 23.05
CA PRO A 11 23.06 24.35 22.85
C PRO A 11 22.77 24.00 21.39
N MET A 12 21.82 23.07 21.16
CA MET A 12 21.34 22.81 19.80
C MET A 12 20.73 24.12 19.24
N ARG A 13 21.28 24.62 18.14
CA ARG A 13 20.63 25.70 17.39
C ARG A 13 19.25 25.22 16.95
N ARG A 14 18.20 25.85 17.47
CA ARG A 14 16.86 25.70 16.88
C ARG A 14 16.95 26.30 15.47
N GLY A 15 16.77 25.47 14.45
CA GLY A 15 16.63 25.96 13.09
C GLY A 15 15.52 27.01 13.02
N ASN A 16 15.72 28.05 12.22
CA ASN A 16 14.72 29.08 12.02
C ASN A 16 13.39 28.45 11.60
N ALA A 17 12.30 28.82 12.26
CA ALA A 17 10.95 28.33 11.95
C ALA A 17 10.56 28.50 10.46
N ARG A 18 11.17 29.46 9.76
CA ARG A 18 11.02 29.64 8.31
C ARG A 18 11.61 28.50 7.46
N ALA A 19 12.59 27.75 7.97
CA ALA A 19 13.15 26.61 7.25
C ALA A 19 12.22 25.39 7.25
N TRP A 20 11.21 25.35 8.12
CA TRP A 20 10.23 24.25 8.17
C TRP A 20 9.15 24.35 7.08
N ASN A 21 8.90 25.54 6.52
CA ASN A 21 7.84 25.77 5.53
C ASN A 21 8.32 25.67 4.08
N SER A 22 9.62 25.58 3.88
CA SER A 22 10.19 25.62 2.54
C SER A 22 10.78 24.29 2.18
N THR A 23 10.14 23.36 1.61
CA THR A 23 10.83 22.31 0.82
C THR A 23 11.08 20.97 1.47
N LEU A 24 10.25 20.50 2.37
CA LEU A 24 10.12 19.06 2.44
C LEU A 24 9.32 18.61 1.21
N ASN A 25 10.01 18.37 0.10
CA ASN A 25 9.44 17.59 -0.97
C ASN A 25 9.00 16.26 -0.33
N SER A 26 7.73 16.17 0.01
CA SER A 26 7.13 14.99 0.67
C SER A 26 7.34 13.70 -0.13
N VAL A 27 7.83 13.82 -1.37
CA VAL A 27 8.01 12.72 -2.30
C VAL A 27 9.32 12.86 -3.04
N SER A 28 10.20 11.85 -2.93
CA SER A 28 11.43 11.81 -3.71
C SER A 28 11.14 11.77 -5.23
N PRO A 29 12.07 12.24 -6.10
CA PRO A 29 11.90 12.18 -7.56
C PRO A 29 11.63 10.74 -8.07
N ARG A 30 12.25 9.74 -7.45
CA ARG A 30 12.02 8.32 -7.76
C ARG A 30 10.59 7.90 -7.43
N GLN A 31 10.10 8.30 -6.27
CA GLN A 31 8.72 8.01 -5.84
C GLN A 31 7.71 8.78 -6.70
N GLY A 32 8.01 10.02 -7.07
CA GLY A 32 7.19 10.82 -7.98
C GLY A 32 7.01 10.16 -9.35
N ARG A 33 8.06 9.58 -9.91
CA ARG A 33 7.95 8.81 -11.16
C ARG A 33 7.07 7.57 -11.03
N LYS A 34 7.19 6.83 -9.92
CA LYS A 34 6.32 5.68 -9.63
C LYS A 34 4.86 6.10 -9.47
N ASN A 35 4.62 7.20 -8.77
CA ASN A 35 3.27 7.72 -8.54
C ASN A 35 2.59 8.16 -9.82
N ARG A 36 3.30 8.78 -10.77
CA ARG A 36 2.76 9.17 -12.09
C ARG A 36 2.18 7.99 -12.87
N LYS A 37 2.78 6.81 -12.75
CA LYS A 37 2.25 5.58 -13.38
C LYS A 37 1.11 4.98 -12.58
N ARG A 38 1.27 4.88 -11.27
CA ARG A 38 0.33 4.21 -10.38
C ARG A 38 -1.00 4.94 -10.20
N ILE A 39 -0.96 6.25 -10.01
CA ILE A 39 -2.16 7.03 -9.65
C ILE A 39 -3.27 6.91 -10.70
N PRO A 40 -3.03 7.12 -12.00
CA PRO A 40 -4.08 7.00 -13.01
C PRO A 40 -4.72 5.62 -13.07
N VAL A 41 -3.90 4.56 -12.95
CA VAL A 41 -4.39 3.16 -12.95
C VAL A 41 -5.26 2.90 -11.73
N ARG A 42 -4.80 3.33 -10.56
CA ARG A 42 -5.52 3.19 -9.30
C ARG A 42 -6.85 3.96 -9.31
N ASP A 43 -6.86 5.18 -9.82
CA ASP A 43 -8.05 6.01 -9.93
C ASP A 43 -9.08 5.42 -10.89
N ALA A 44 -8.64 4.85 -12.01
CA ALA A 44 -9.52 4.15 -12.94
C ALA A 44 -10.13 2.90 -12.27
N TYR A 45 -9.31 2.14 -11.54
CA TYR A 45 -9.76 0.95 -10.81
C TYR A 45 -10.79 1.31 -9.73
N THR A 46 -10.54 2.33 -8.91
CA THR A 46 -11.46 2.75 -7.84
C THR A 46 -12.80 3.25 -8.36
N ARG A 47 -12.80 3.92 -9.50
CA ARG A 47 -14.05 4.35 -10.17
C ARG A 47 -14.87 3.17 -10.67
N ALA A 48 -14.23 2.13 -11.16
CA ALA A 48 -14.89 0.92 -11.64
C ALA A 48 -15.34 0.01 -10.49
N HIS A 49 -14.68 0.07 -9.32
CA HIS A 49 -14.92 -0.81 -8.18
C HIS A 49 -15.17 0.00 -6.88
N PRO A 50 -16.32 0.68 -6.73
CA PRO A 50 -16.57 1.58 -5.60
C PRO A 50 -16.93 0.87 -4.30
N ARG A 51 -17.05 -0.46 -4.31
CA ARG A 51 -17.43 -1.27 -3.15
C ARG A 51 -16.33 -2.22 -2.75
N CYS A 52 -16.27 -2.52 -1.45
CA CYS A 52 -15.39 -3.55 -0.89
C CYS A 52 -15.75 -4.93 -1.45
N GLU A 53 -14.80 -5.59 -2.06
CA GLU A 53 -15.02 -6.92 -2.65
C GLU A 53 -15.22 -8.03 -1.62
N ARG A 54 -14.87 -7.79 -0.36
CA ARG A 54 -15.06 -8.75 0.72
C ARG A 54 -16.43 -8.62 1.40
N CYS A 55 -16.84 -7.42 1.79
CA CYS A 55 -18.07 -7.19 2.57
C CYS A 55 -19.15 -6.40 1.86
N GLY A 56 -18.86 -5.78 0.72
CA GLY A 56 -19.82 -4.99 -0.05
C GLY A 56 -19.99 -3.54 0.42
N ASP A 57 -19.38 -3.13 1.52
CA ASP A 57 -19.40 -1.77 1.99
C ASP A 57 -18.66 -0.81 1.05
N ARG A 58 -18.79 0.49 1.31
CA ARG A 58 -18.03 1.49 0.57
C ARG A 58 -16.53 1.19 0.66
N MET A 59 -15.89 1.16 -0.50
CA MET A 59 -14.44 0.99 -0.55
C MET A 59 -13.73 2.19 0.07
N TRP A 60 -12.58 1.94 0.67
CA TRP A 60 -11.72 2.98 1.22
C TRP A 60 -10.32 2.95 0.61
N ASP A 61 -9.80 1.76 0.33
CA ASP A 61 -8.44 1.57 -0.14
C ASP A 61 -8.37 0.49 -1.23
N VAL A 62 -7.27 0.50 -1.97
CA VAL A 62 -6.92 -0.56 -2.92
C VAL A 62 -5.86 -1.42 -2.27
N HIS A 63 -6.23 -2.68 -2.03
CA HIS A 63 -5.32 -3.71 -1.56
C HIS A 63 -4.63 -4.40 -2.74
N GLU A 64 -3.37 -4.75 -2.57
CA GLU A 64 -2.56 -5.49 -3.54
C GLU A 64 -2.41 -6.94 -3.04
N PRO A 65 -3.13 -7.93 -3.60
CA PRO A 65 -3.03 -9.34 -3.16
C PRO A 65 -1.61 -9.88 -3.20
N TRP A 66 -0.87 -9.64 -4.27
CA TRP A 66 0.57 -9.84 -4.30
C TRP A 66 1.24 -8.54 -3.86
N THR A 67 1.49 -8.44 -2.55
CA THR A 67 1.94 -7.20 -1.94
C THR A 67 3.30 -6.76 -2.46
N ARG A 68 3.54 -5.45 -2.40
CA ARG A 68 4.84 -4.87 -2.75
C ARG A 68 6.00 -5.47 -1.98
N ALA A 69 5.83 -5.77 -0.69
CA ALA A 69 6.83 -6.42 0.15
C ALA A 69 7.19 -7.83 -0.34
N ARG A 70 6.27 -8.48 -1.05
CA ARG A 70 6.45 -9.80 -1.67
C ARG A 70 6.85 -9.72 -3.15
N GLY A 71 7.13 -8.53 -3.68
CA GLY A 71 7.57 -8.29 -5.05
C GLY A 71 6.47 -7.97 -6.06
N GLY A 72 5.25 -7.75 -5.62
CA GLY A 72 4.10 -7.47 -6.48
C GLY A 72 4.15 -6.10 -7.17
N PRO A 73 3.57 -5.99 -8.37
CA PRO A 73 3.45 -4.72 -9.08
C PRO A 73 2.42 -3.80 -8.43
N ILE A 74 2.69 -2.51 -8.49
CA ILE A 74 1.83 -1.47 -7.86
C ILE A 74 0.93 -0.74 -8.85
N ASP A 75 1.10 -1.01 -10.13
CA ASP A 75 0.44 -0.33 -11.26
C ASP A 75 -0.29 -1.29 -12.20
N ASP A 76 -0.52 -2.52 -11.77
CA ASP A 76 -1.23 -3.54 -12.54
C ASP A 76 -2.64 -3.76 -11.96
N PRO A 77 -3.72 -3.47 -12.72
CA PRO A 77 -5.09 -3.65 -12.23
C PRO A 77 -5.42 -5.11 -11.86
N ARG A 78 -4.71 -6.09 -12.43
CA ARG A 78 -4.86 -7.51 -12.07
C ARG A 78 -4.38 -7.82 -10.64
N ASN A 79 -3.57 -6.94 -10.06
CA ASN A 79 -3.08 -7.01 -8.69
C ASN A 79 -3.76 -5.98 -7.78
N MET A 80 -5.03 -5.71 -8.01
CA MET A 80 -5.80 -4.75 -7.22
C MET A 80 -7.07 -5.39 -6.68
N MET A 81 -7.46 -4.98 -5.47
CA MET A 81 -8.69 -5.39 -4.79
C MET A 81 -9.24 -4.21 -4.01
N SER A 82 -10.48 -3.82 -4.28
CA SER A 82 -11.16 -2.78 -3.52
C SER A 82 -11.56 -3.29 -2.15
N VAL A 83 -11.16 -2.62 -1.10
CA VAL A 83 -11.45 -3.00 0.28
C VAL A 83 -11.86 -1.81 1.13
N CYS A 84 -12.73 -2.04 2.12
CA CYS A 84 -12.93 -1.09 3.20
C CYS A 84 -11.77 -1.19 4.21
N ARG A 85 -11.65 -0.21 5.10
CA ARG A 85 -10.55 -0.16 6.07
C ARG A 85 -10.52 -1.39 7.00
N THR A 86 -11.68 -1.83 7.46
CA THR A 86 -11.83 -3.01 8.34
C THR A 86 -11.39 -4.29 7.62
N CYS A 87 -11.84 -4.49 6.39
CA CYS A 87 -11.45 -5.67 5.60
C CYS A 87 -9.97 -5.65 5.23
N HIS A 88 -9.38 -4.47 4.94
CA HIS A 88 -7.95 -4.35 4.69
C HIS A 88 -7.12 -4.80 5.90
N SER A 89 -7.48 -4.32 7.09
CA SER A 89 -6.83 -4.75 8.34
C SER A 89 -7.03 -6.26 8.60
N TYR A 90 -8.21 -6.77 8.36
CA TYR A 90 -8.52 -8.19 8.52
C TYR A 90 -7.63 -9.08 7.65
N ILE A 91 -7.48 -8.74 6.37
CA ILE A 91 -6.65 -9.47 5.41
C ILE A 91 -5.21 -9.62 5.91
N HIS A 92 -4.64 -8.53 6.45
CA HIS A 92 -3.26 -8.54 6.96
C HIS A 92 -3.09 -9.22 8.31
N GLN A 93 -4.15 -9.36 9.09
CA GLN A 93 -4.14 -10.06 10.38
C GLN A 93 -4.38 -11.58 10.25
N HIS A 94 -5.02 -12.01 9.15
CA HIS A 94 -5.42 -13.40 8.93
C HIS A 94 -4.78 -13.95 7.65
N ASN A 95 -3.46 -14.06 7.64
CA ASN A 95 -2.68 -14.41 6.45
C ASN A 95 -3.07 -15.74 5.83
N GLU A 96 -3.19 -16.82 6.61
CA GLU A 96 -3.53 -18.14 6.10
C GLU A 96 -4.91 -18.19 5.44
N GLU A 97 -5.91 -17.58 6.08
CA GLU A 97 -7.24 -17.49 5.53
C GLU A 97 -7.24 -16.60 4.27
N SER A 98 -6.51 -15.52 4.28
CA SER A 98 -6.41 -14.57 3.16
C SER A 98 -5.72 -15.21 1.95
N GLU A 99 -4.73 -16.05 2.17
CA GLU A 99 -4.09 -16.83 1.10
C GLU A 99 -5.04 -17.88 0.52
N ARG A 100 -5.79 -18.58 1.37
CA ARG A 100 -6.81 -19.56 0.90
C ARG A 100 -7.92 -18.91 0.08
N ASN A 101 -8.31 -17.70 0.42
CA ASN A 101 -9.36 -16.94 -0.29
C ASN A 101 -8.85 -16.12 -1.48
N GLY A 102 -7.54 -16.12 -1.75
CA GLY A 102 -6.92 -15.33 -2.82
C GLY A 102 -6.90 -13.83 -2.56
N TRP A 103 -7.01 -13.40 -1.31
CA TRP A 103 -6.84 -12.01 -0.88
C TRP A 103 -5.38 -11.66 -0.63
N LEU A 104 -4.54 -12.66 -0.37
CA LEU A 104 -3.09 -12.57 -0.35
C LEU A 104 -2.49 -13.66 -1.22
N VAL A 105 -1.37 -13.33 -1.87
CA VAL A 105 -0.62 -14.26 -2.72
C VAL A 105 0.78 -14.44 -2.16
N PRO A 106 1.23 -15.68 -1.90
CA PRO A 106 2.59 -15.95 -1.49
C PRO A 106 3.61 -15.44 -2.51
N ALA A 107 4.76 -14.97 -2.04
CA ALA A 107 5.81 -14.42 -2.90
C ALA A 107 6.25 -15.39 -4.00
N ALA A 108 6.36 -16.69 -3.67
CA ALA A 108 6.78 -17.72 -4.62
C ALA A 108 5.77 -17.98 -5.75
N LEU A 109 4.50 -17.65 -5.56
CA LEU A 109 3.42 -17.88 -6.52
C LEU A 109 2.99 -16.60 -7.27
N GLY A 110 3.47 -15.44 -6.85
CA GLY A 110 2.98 -14.16 -7.31
C GLY A 110 3.06 -13.97 -8.83
N GLN A 111 4.20 -14.29 -9.44
CA GLN A 111 4.37 -14.15 -10.88
C GLN A 111 3.46 -15.11 -11.67
N ALA A 112 3.42 -16.37 -11.30
CA ALA A 112 2.56 -17.35 -11.97
C ALA A 112 1.06 -17.01 -11.81
N TRP A 113 0.67 -16.51 -10.64
CA TRP A 113 -0.68 -16.05 -10.39
C TRP A 113 -1.05 -14.85 -11.28
N LEU A 114 -0.14 -13.87 -11.42
CA LEU A 114 -0.36 -12.70 -12.27
C LEU A 114 -0.42 -13.08 -13.75
N ASP A 115 0.44 -13.97 -14.22
CA ASP A 115 0.48 -14.47 -15.59
C ASP A 115 -0.79 -15.27 -15.94
N ALA A 116 -1.39 -15.93 -14.96
CA ALA A 116 -2.69 -16.60 -15.09
C ALA A 116 -3.90 -15.65 -15.10
N GLY A 117 -3.68 -14.34 -15.07
CA GLY A 117 -4.73 -13.31 -15.10
C GLY A 117 -4.90 -12.56 -13.78
N GLY A 118 -4.19 -12.95 -12.72
CA GLY A 118 -4.26 -12.30 -11.42
C GLY A 118 -5.68 -12.33 -10.85
N ARG A 119 -6.13 -11.18 -10.39
CA ARG A 119 -7.48 -10.97 -9.92
C ARG A 119 -8.34 -10.40 -11.05
N GLU A 120 -9.12 -11.26 -11.71
CA GLU A 120 -10.13 -10.79 -12.69
C GLU A 120 -11.41 -10.38 -11.94
N PRO A 121 -11.80 -9.11 -11.96
CA PRO A 121 -13.01 -8.63 -11.30
C PRO A 121 -14.29 -9.23 -11.89
N GLU A 122 -14.25 -9.68 -13.13
CA GLU A 122 -15.45 -10.15 -13.87
C GLU A 122 -15.91 -11.56 -13.49
N ARG A 123 -15.06 -12.38 -12.88
CA ARG A 123 -15.43 -13.77 -12.51
C ARG A 123 -16.29 -13.90 -11.25
N ARG A 124 -16.56 -12.80 -10.52
CA ARG A 124 -17.35 -12.82 -9.29
C ARG A 124 -18.74 -12.20 -9.41
N ALA A 125 -19.10 -11.74 -10.58
CA ALA A 125 -20.45 -11.24 -10.87
C ALA A 125 -21.43 -12.35 -11.33
N ALA A 126 -21.00 -13.59 -11.23
CA ALA A 126 -21.88 -14.76 -11.48
C ALA A 126 -22.31 -15.43 -10.19
#